data_c7d8c7a4fed9c1504058b59066a901d6
#
_entry.id   c7d8c7a4fed9c1504058b59066a901d6
#
_cell.length_a   1.000
_cell.length_b   1.000
_cell.length_c   1.000
_cell.angle_alpha   90.00
_cell.angle_beta   90.00
_cell.angle_gamma   90.00
#
_symmetry.space_group_name_H-M   'P 1'
#
loop_
_entity.id
_entity.type
_entity.pdbx_description
1 polymer ?
#
loop_
_entity_poly.entity_id
_entity_poly.type
_entity_poly.pdbx_seq_one_letter_code
_entity_poly.pdbx_strand_id
1 'polypeptide(L)'
;MNFEWGSKMNVLPYGMLYLMSALFLGAAVIYQPVIAVAIVLLIMLLVVSISRPELISYFVLLTTAISINFLYPGSMFGVEILSLYKLVILMLLVPCILVNGLKFRLSQPLWAMVGLLFITFGSSIWLPEMSGSIAVKAFIGLSLPFVFLLINWKKEVAERQIRIITMLPLVSVLAGIVLQVVHLHSFLDVEFTGAVRVQGANIPAHLAMLAFMGVGIAFIEIKRSTQHIRFFYTMLALNFLILIGTGTRGPILALLLMVLYYFYDISRQYLKGRTQYLIPLLCSVILIFSAVYLQLDNIKKRSFERTTDTAVDLSGRAEAWEYFLNKAADSPWSGRGLGAVTVANDGTLYKGFVVPHNEYIRFYFDGGYIGAILLLISLLAVFILVYRALAPPVKPYYLLFIAGFMIYSFSDNTLSTVQSIIPFCWYLNCLYRSSQPTDSPQKEVIR
;
A
#
# COMPACT_ATOMS: atom_id res chain seq x y z
N MET A 1 -18.37 -33.65 -1.07
CA MET A 1 -19.11 -33.47 -2.32
C MET A 1 -18.09 -33.18 -3.42
N ASN A 2 -17.64 -34.25 -4.08
CA ASN A 2 -16.70 -34.17 -5.20
C ASN A 2 -17.51 -33.76 -6.42
N PHE A 3 -17.33 -32.54 -6.90
CA PHE A 3 -17.82 -32.16 -8.22
C PHE A 3 -16.83 -32.71 -9.26
N GLU A 4 -17.10 -33.89 -9.76
CA GLU A 4 -16.54 -34.36 -11.04
C GLU A 4 -17.14 -33.52 -12.15
N TRP A 5 -16.38 -32.62 -12.71
CA TRP A 5 -16.68 -31.98 -13.97
C TRP A 5 -16.44 -33.00 -15.11
N GLY A 6 -17.40 -33.92 -15.26
CA GLY A 6 -17.39 -34.92 -16.31
C GLY A 6 -17.62 -34.30 -17.67
N SER A 7 -16.61 -34.39 -18.50
CA SER A 7 -16.55 -34.49 -19.95
C SER A 7 -17.91 -34.57 -20.70
N LYS A 8 -18.32 -33.50 -21.28
CA LYS A 8 -18.93 -33.33 -22.61
C LYS A 8 -19.21 -31.85 -22.83
N MET A 9 -18.18 -31.03 -22.87
CA MET A 9 -18.31 -29.67 -23.34
C MET A 9 -18.40 -29.72 -24.87
N ASN A 10 -19.59 -29.42 -25.40
CA ASN A 10 -19.84 -29.33 -26.83
C ASN A 10 -18.84 -28.36 -27.48
N VAL A 11 -18.04 -28.86 -28.42
CA VAL A 11 -16.97 -28.11 -29.12
C VAL A 11 -17.54 -26.95 -29.96
N LEU A 12 -18.80 -27.02 -30.36
CA LEU A 12 -19.48 -26.02 -31.18
C LEU A 12 -19.54 -24.61 -30.58
N PRO A 13 -19.93 -24.42 -29.28
CA PRO A 13 -19.96 -23.08 -28.70
C PRO A 13 -18.57 -22.45 -28.54
N TYR A 14 -17.52 -23.27 -28.38
CA TYR A 14 -16.16 -22.75 -28.29
C TYR A 14 -15.62 -22.26 -29.63
N GLY A 15 -15.90 -22.99 -30.72
CA GLY A 15 -15.51 -22.54 -32.06
C GLY A 15 -16.16 -21.22 -32.44
N MET A 16 -17.42 -21.02 -32.08
CA MET A 16 -18.14 -19.78 -32.33
C MET A 16 -17.60 -18.62 -31.46
N LEU A 17 -17.28 -18.91 -30.19
CA LEU A 17 -16.65 -17.93 -29.27
C LEU A 17 -15.26 -17.51 -29.77
N TYR A 18 -14.44 -18.45 -30.24
CA TYR A 18 -13.13 -18.17 -30.85
C TYR A 18 -13.26 -17.31 -32.11
N LEU A 19 -14.22 -17.63 -32.98
CA LEU A 19 -14.46 -16.86 -34.21
C LEU A 19 -14.90 -15.44 -33.90
N MET A 20 -15.84 -15.24 -32.98
CA MET A 20 -16.32 -13.92 -32.56
C MET A 20 -15.21 -13.12 -31.87
N SER A 21 -14.40 -13.77 -31.03
CA SER A 21 -13.24 -13.10 -30.38
C SER A 21 -12.19 -12.69 -31.40
N ALA A 22 -11.92 -13.53 -32.40
CA ALA A 22 -10.97 -13.21 -33.48
C ALA A 22 -11.48 -12.07 -34.37
N LEU A 23 -12.77 -12.06 -34.71
CA LEU A 23 -13.39 -10.96 -35.47
C LEU A 23 -13.39 -9.64 -34.69
N PHE A 24 -13.74 -9.69 -33.41
CA PHE A 24 -13.71 -8.52 -32.54
C PHE A 24 -12.28 -7.95 -32.35
N LEU A 25 -11.30 -8.83 -32.12
CA LEU A 25 -9.89 -8.44 -32.04
C LEU A 25 -9.37 -7.88 -33.38
N GLY A 26 -9.74 -8.52 -34.50
CA GLY A 26 -9.38 -8.03 -35.84
C GLY A 26 -9.94 -6.63 -36.11
N ALA A 27 -11.20 -6.39 -35.80
CA ALA A 27 -11.80 -5.07 -35.92
C ALA A 27 -11.14 -4.05 -34.96
N ALA A 28 -10.88 -4.44 -33.72
CA ALA A 28 -10.23 -3.58 -32.73
C ALA A 28 -8.78 -3.19 -33.13
N VAL A 29 -8.03 -4.11 -33.74
CA VAL A 29 -6.66 -3.83 -34.26
C VAL A 29 -6.70 -2.77 -35.35
N ILE A 30 -7.71 -2.80 -36.22
CA ILE A 30 -7.82 -1.83 -37.33
C ILE A 30 -8.20 -0.44 -36.82
N TYR A 31 -9.17 -0.36 -35.90
CA TYR A 31 -9.71 0.93 -35.43
C TYR A 31 -8.93 1.54 -34.25
N GLN A 32 -8.42 0.68 -33.34
CA GLN A 32 -7.76 1.13 -32.10
C GLN A 32 -6.70 0.10 -31.68
N PRO A 33 -5.52 0.07 -32.32
CA PRO A 33 -4.52 -0.99 -32.11
C PRO A 33 -4.03 -1.06 -30.66
N VAL A 34 -3.91 0.07 -29.96
CA VAL A 34 -3.49 0.11 -28.55
C VAL A 34 -4.51 -0.58 -27.64
N ILE A 35 -5.79 -0.37 -27.89
CA ILE A 35 -6.87 -1.03 -27.14
C ILE A 35 -6.89 -2.52 -27.40
N ALA A 36 -6.70 -2.94 -28.65
CA ALA A 36 -6.64 -4.35 -28.99
C ALA A 36 -5.49 -5.07 -28.26
N VAL A 37 -4.30 -4.48 -28.25
CA VAL A 37 -3.15 -5.00 -27.49
C VAL A 37 -3.46 -5.07 -26.00
N ALA A 38 -4.06 -4.02 -25.42
CA ALA A 38 -4.43 -3.99 -24.00
C ALA A 38 -5.45 -5.11 -23.66
N ILE A 39 -6.45 -5.35 -24.52
CA ILE A 39 -7.42 -6.44 -24.32
C ILE A 39 -6.75 -7.81 -24.40
N VAL A 40 -5.87 -8.05 -25.36
CA VAL A 40 -5.13 -9.32 -25.49
C VAL A 40 -4.27 -9.54 -24.24
N LEU A 41 -3.53 -8.54 -23.80
CA LEU A 41 -2.73 -8.63 -22.57
C LEU A 41 -3.59 -8.92 -21.34
N LEU A 42 -4.74 -8.27 -21.20
CA LEU A 42 -5.67 -8.52 -20.11
C LEU A 42 -6.20 -9.96 -20.13
N ILE A 43 -6.59 -10.47 -21.29
CA ILE A 43 -7.04 -11.87 -21.45
C ILE A 43 -5.90 -12.83 -21.08
N MET A 44 -4.68 -12.59 -21.55
CA MET A 44 -3.51 -13.39 -21.19
C MET A 44 -3.26 -13.38 -19.67
N LEU A 45 -3.34 -12.22 -19.03
CA LEU A 45 -3.22 -12.09 -17.59
C LEU A 45 -4.32 -12.83 -16.84
N LEU A 46 -5.55 -12.80 -17.31
CA LEU A 46 -6.67 -13.55 -16.73
C LEU A 46 -6.47 -15.07 -16.86
N VAL A 47 -6.02 -15.56 -18.02
CA VAL A 47 -5.67 -16.99 -18.20
C VAL A 47 -4.54 -17.40 -17.25
N VAL A 48 -3.49 -16.60 -17.14
CA VAL A 48 -2.39 -16.84 -16.18
C VAL A 48 -2.93 -16.78 -14.74
N SER A 49 -3.86 -15.89 -14.44
CA SER A 49 -4.47 -15.75 -13.10
C SER A 49 -5.19 -17.03 -12.65
N ILE A 50 -5.86 -17.73 -13.57
CA ILE A 50 -6.53 -19.00 -13.28
C ILE A 50 -5.52 -20.15 -13.17
N SER A 51 -4.56 -20.23 -14.11
CA SER A 51 -3.61 -21.36 -14.20
C SER A 51 -2.46 -21.24 -13.22
N ARG A 52 -1.99 -20.02 -12.93
CA ARG A 52 -0.84 -19.71 -12.08
C ARG A 52 -1.11 -18.49 -11.18
N PRO A 53 -2.05 -18.59 -10.20
CA PRO A 53 -2.45 -17.45 -9.36
C PRO A 53 -1.28 -16.84 -8.57
N GLU A 54 -0.25 -17.64 -8.29
CA GLU A 54 0.97 -17.14 -7.62
C GLU A 54 1.72 -16.10 -8.48
N LEU A 55 1.89 -16.38 -9.79
CA LEU A 55 2.58 -15.46 -10.70
C LEU A 55 1.82 -14.15 -10.85
N ILE A 56 0.51 -14.22 -10.96
CA ILE A 56 -0.34 -13.03 -11.04
C ILE A 56 -0.24 -12.20 -9.75
N SER A 57 -0.19 -12.86 -8.60
CA SER A 57 -0.03 -12.15 -7.32
C SER A 57 1.29 -11.38 -7.25
N TYR A 58 2.37 -11.98 -7.76
CA TYR A 58 3.68 -11.30 -7.85
C TYR A 58 3.64 -10.14 -8.83
N PHE A 59 3.00 -10.32 -9.99
CA PHE A 59 2.82 -9.26 -10.97
C PHE A 59 2.03 -8.07 -10.38
N VAL A 60 0.89 -8.34 -9.75
CA VAL A 60 0.06 -7.31 -9.09
C VAL A 60 0.87 -6.56 -8.02
N LEU A 61 1.64 -7.27 -7.19
CA LEU A 61 2.53 -6.63 -6.22
C LEU A 61 3.55 -5.71 -6.88
N LEU A 62 4.22 -6.17 -7.94
CA LEU A 62 5.21 -5.37 -8.64
C LEU A 62 4.61 -4.11 -9.27
N THR A 63 3.37 -4.15 -9.75
CA THR A 63 2.70 -2.95 -10.29
C THR A 63 2.47 -1.88 -9.22
N THR A 64 2.37 -2.24 -7.95
CA THR A 64 2.24 -1.25 -6.85
C THR A 64 3.52 -0.44 -6.62
N ALA A 65 4.66 -0.88 -7.17
CA ALA A 65 5.91 -0.12 -7.12
C ALA A 65 5.90 1.13 -8.02
N ILE A 66 4.88 1.30 -8.87
CA ILE A 66 4.80 2.34 -9.89
C ILE A 66 3.54 3.18 -9.67
N SER A 67 3.66 4.51 -9.67
CA SER A 67 2.52 5.43 -9.59
C SER A 67 1.96 5.72 -10.98
N ILE A 68 1.12 4.85 -11.50
CA ILE A 68 0.58 4.91 -12.87
C ILE A 68 -0.12 6.24 -13.14
N ASN A 69 -0.84 6.80 -12.17
CA ASN A 69 -1.55 8.07 -12.29
C ASN A 69 -0.62 9.29 -12.44
N PHE A 70 0.62 9.21 -11.97
CA PHE A 70 1.61 10.28 -12.15
C PHE A 70 2.42 10.12 -13.44
N LEU A 71 2.60 8.88 -13.89
CA LEU A 71 3.23 8.61 -15.17
C LEU A 71 2.31 8.95 -16.35
N TYR A 72 1.02 8.73 -16.17
CA TYR A 72 0.00 9.05 -17.17
C TYR A 72 -1.20 9.71 -16.49
N PRO A 73 -1.13 11.02 -16.23
CA PRO A 73 -2.24 11.78 -15.67
C PRO A 73 -3.31 11.99 -16.76
N GLY A 74 -4.32 11.13 -16.78
CA GLY A 74 -5.35 11.21 -17.80
C GLY A 74 -6.55 10.32 -17.50
N SER A 75 -7.52 10.41 -18.41
CA SER A 75 -8.69 9.52 -18.40
C SER A 75 -8.71 8.71 -19.71
N MET A 76 -9.18 7.49 -19.63
CA MET A 76 -9.44 6.61 -20.76
C MET A 76 -10.92 6.24 -20.73
N PHE A 77 -11.64 6.47 -21.82
CA PHE A 77 -13.11 6.30 -21.87
C PHE A 77 -13.88 7.11 -20.81
N GLY A 78 -13.40 8.29 -20.44
CA GLY A 78 -14.00 9.12 -19.39
C GLY A 78 -13.77 8.63 -17.96
N VAL A 79 -12.97 7.56 -17.77
CA VAL A 79 -12.62 6.99 -16.47
C VAL A 79 -11.13 7.28 -16.18
N GLU A 80 -10.83 7.76 -14.98
CA GLU A 80 -9.45 7.99 -14.54
C GLU A 80 -8.61 6.71 -14.60
N ILE A 81 -7.37 6.82 -15.07
CA ILE A 81 -6.43 5.69 -15.19
C ILE A 81 -6.26 4.94 -13.86
N LEU A 82 -6.20 5.66 -12.74
CA LEU A 82 -6.10 5.03 -11.42
C LEU A 82 -7.33 4.14 -11.10
N SER A 83 -8.52 4.57 -11.50
CA SER A 83 -9.75 3.78 -11.31
C SER A 83 -9.77 2.53 -12.19
N LEU A 84 -9.32 2.64 -13.44
CA LEU A 84 -9.13 1.50 -14.34
C LEU A 84 -8.09 0.52 -13.79
N TYR A 85 -6.96 1.01 -13.29
CA TYR A 85 -5.94 0.19 -12.65
C TYR A 85 -6.49 -0.62 -11.47
N LYS A 86 -7.25 0.04 -10.58
CA LYS A 86 -7.91 -0.64 -9.44
C LYS A 86 -8.89 -1.72 -9.92
N LEU A 87 -9.66 -1.46 -10.98
CA LEU A 87 -10.58 -2.42 -11.56
C LEU A 87 -9.85 -3.64 -12.13
N VAL A 88 -8.76 -3.43 -12.88
CA VAL A 88 -7.92 -4.52 -13.42
C VAL A 88 -7.35 -5.38 -12.29
N ILE A 89 -6.84 -4.77 -11.22
CA ILE A 89 -6.37 -5.52 -10.05
C ILE A 89 -7.49 -6.39 -9.48
N LEU A 90 -8.70 -5.84 -9.28
CA LEU A 90 -9.85 -6.62 -8.79
C LEU A 90 -10.17 -7.80 -9.71
N MET A 91 -10.22 -7.58 -11.00
CA MET A 91 -10.47 -8.64 -11.99
C MET A 91 -9.41 -9.75 -11.92
N LEU A 92 -8.13 -9.39 -11.79
CA LEU A 92 -7.04 -10.36 -11.68
C LEU A 92 -7.05 -11.12 -10.35
N LEU A 93 -7.56 -10.51 -9.27
CA LEU A 93 -7.66 -11.16 -7.95
C LEU A 93 -8.82 -12.13 -7.85
N VAL A 94 -9.90 -11.96 -8.61
CA VAL A 94 -11.05 -12.89 -8.55
C VAL A 94 -10.63 -14.34 -8.78
N PRO A 95 -9.90 -14.71 -9.86
CA PRO A 95 -9.39 -16.06 -10.03
C PRO A 95 -8.44 -16.50 -8.90
N CYS A 96 -7.58 -15.59 -8.41
CA CYS A 96 -6.70 -15.88 -7.27
C CYS A 96 -7.50 -16.26 -6.01
N ILE A 97 -8.61 -15.57 -5.76
CA ILE A 97 -9.51 -15.84 -4.64
C ILE A 97 -10.21 -17.21 -4.84
N LEU A 98 -10.70 -17.48 -6.05
CA LEU A 98 -11.40 -18.74 -6.35
C LEU A 98 -10.48 -19.96 -6.19
N VAL A 99 -9.22 -19.85 -6.58
CA VAL A 99 -8.24 -20.94 -6.49
C VAL A 99 -7.69 -21.14 -5.06
N ASN A 100 -7.37 -20.06 -4.35
CA ASN A 100 -6.79 -20.15 -3.01
C ASN A 100 -7.83 -20.21 -1.89
N GLY A 101 -9.07 -19.83 -2.18
CA GLY A 101 -10.15 -19.70 -1.22
C GLY A 101 -10.03 -18.44 -0.34
N LEU A 102 -11.10 -18.18 0.40
CA LEU A 102 -11.22 -17.08 1.34
C LEU A 102 -11.14 -17.59 2.77
N LYS A 103 -10.35 -16.94 3.62
CA LYS A 103 -10.40 -17.14 5.07
C LYS A 103 -10.76 -15.82 5.76
N PHE A 104 -11.95 -15.77 6.31
CA PHE A 104 -12.54 -14.59 6.92
C PHE A 104 -11.98 -14.22 8.30
N ARG A 105 -11.26 -15.10 8.99
CA ARG A 105 -10.83 -14.89 10.38
C ARG A 105 -10.06 -13.58 10.59
N LEU A 106 -9.14 -13.26 9.66
CA LEU A 106 -8.38 -12.00 9.73
C LEU A 106 -9.23 -10.79 9.33
N SER A 107 -10.23 -11.00 8.49
CA SER A 107 -11.06 -9.96 7.90
C SER A 107 -12.39 -9.74 8.63
N GLN A 108 -12.75 -10.61 9.59
CA GLN A 108 -13.99 -10.44 10.36
C GLN A 108 -14.20 -9.03 10.94
N PRO A 109 -13.16 -8.37 11.51
CA PRO A 109 -13.30 -7.00 11.99
C PRO A 109 -13.64 -5.99 10.89
N LEU A 110 -13.25 -6.31 9.64
CA LEU A 110 -13.48 -5.43 8.50
C LEU A 110 -14.91 -5.50 7.98
N TRP A 111 -15.66 -6.57 8.27
CA TRP A 111 -17.06 -6.67 7.87
C TRP A 111 -17.93 -5.64 8.59
N ALA A 112 -17.66 -5.36 9.86
CA ALA A 112 -18.30 -4.27 10.57
C ALA A 112 -17.99 -2.92 9.90
N MET A 113 -16.74 -2.73 9.48
CA MET A 113 -16.30 -1.56 8.74
C MET A 113 -16.94 -1.48 7.35
N VAL A 114 -17.01 -2.58 6.61
CA VAL A 114 -17.68 -2.63 5.30
C VAL A 114 -19.16 -2.29 5.44
N GLY A 115 -19.84 -2.82 6.47
CA GLY A 115 -21.23 -2.46 6.78
C GLY A 115 -21.39 -0.97 7.04
N LEU A 116 -20.47 -0.37 7.80
CA LEU A 116 -20.48 1.06 8.05
C LEU A 116 -20.20 1.88 6.78
N LEU A 117 -19.23 1.45 5.97
CA LEU A 117 -18.95 2.08 4.69
C LEU A 117 -20.17 2.05 3.78
N PHE A 118 -20.95 0.98 3.84
CA PHE A 118 -22.22 0.87 3.11
C PHE A 118 -23.26 1.87 3.61
N ILE A 119 -23.35 2.09 4.92
CA ILE A 119 -24.25 3.10 5.52
C ILE A 119 -23.80 4.51 5.14
N THR A 120 -22.51 4.81 5.27
CA THR A 120 -21.96 6.13 4.88
C THR A 120 -22.05 6.36 3.37
N PHE A 121 -21.90 5.33 2.56
CA PHE A 121 -22.14 5.38 1.12
C PHE A 121 -23.61 5.72 0.83
N GLY A 122 -24.55 5.02 1.48
CA GLY A 122 -25.98 5.29 1.36
C GLY A 122 -26.34 6.72 1.76
N SER A 123 -25.76 7.23 2.86
CA SER A 123 -25.97 8.59 3.31
C SER A 123 -25.37 9.64 2.36
N SER A 124 -24.23 9.35 1.74
CA SER A 124 -23.57 10.30 0.82
C SER A 124 -24.31 10.50 -0.49
N ILE A 125 -25.14 9.55 -0.92
CA ILE A 125 -26.00 9.71 -2.12
C ILE A 125 -27.02 10.84 -1.93
N TRP A 126 -27.44 11.10 -0.70
CA TRP A 126 -28.44 12.10 -0.36
C TRP A 126 -27.89 13.52 -0.14
N LEU A 127 -26.56 13.68 -0.15
CA LEU A 127 -25.93 14.98 0.02
C LEU A 127 -25.84 15.71 -1.33
N PRO A 128 -26.29 17.01 -1.40
CA PRO A 128 -26.34 17.76 -2.66
C PRO A 128 -24.98 17.92 -3.36
N GLU A 129 -23.89 17.89 -2.59
CA GLU A 129 -22.51 18.10 -3.07
C GLU A 129 -21.86 16.81 -3.60
N MET A 130 -22.51 15.65 -3.39
CA MET A 130 -21.96 14.34 -3.72
C MET A 130 -22.64 13.73 -4.93
N SER A 131 -21.84 13.37 -5.94
CA SER A 131 -22.33 12.48 -6.99
C SER A 131 -22.17 11.02 -6.58
N GLY A 132 -23.11 10.16 -6.98
CA GLY A 132 -23.01 8.72 -6.74
C GLY A 132 -21.71 8.11 -7.28
N SER A 133 -21.13 8.67 -8.35
CA SER A 133 -19.85 8.24 -8.90
C SER A 133 -18.67 8.48 -7.95
N ILE A 134 -18.65 9.59 -7.22
CA ILE A 134 -17.61 9.91 -6.24
C ILE A 134 -17.68 8.92 -5.07
N ALA A 135 -18.89 8.69 -4.54
CA ALA A 135 -19.10 7.73 -3.46
C ALA A 135 -18.70 6.31 -3.86
N VAL A 136 -19.04 5.85 -5.08
CA VAL A 136 -18.61 4.54 -5.60
C VAL A 136 -17.08 4.47 -5.73
N LYS A 137 -16.44 5.48 -6.30
CA LYS A 137 -14.97 5.55 -6.40
C LYS A 137 -14.29 5.47 -5.03
N ALA A 138 -14.80 6.21 -4.06
CA ALA A 138 -14.29 6.23 -2.70
C ALA A 138 -14.49 4.87 -2.01
N PHE A 139 -15.67 4.25 -2.15
CA PHE A 139 -15.98 2.93 -1.63
C PHE A 139 -15.05 1.85 -2.20
N ILE A 140 -14.87 1.80 -3.52
CA ILE A 140 -13.94 0.87 -4.18
C ILE A 140 -12.51 1.15 -3.72
N GLY A 141 -12.10 2.42 -3.67
CA GLY A 141 -10.77 2.84 -3.26
C GLY A 141 -10.41 2.40 -1.84
N LEU A 142 -11.36 2.44 -0.92
CA LEU A 142 -11.17 2.05 0.46
C LEU A 142 -11.30 0.52 0.67
N SER A 143 -12.22 -0.13 -0.06
CA SER A 143 -12.51 -1.57 0.11
C SER A 143 -11.46 -2.46 -0.57
N LEU A 144 -10.91 -2.05 -1.70
CA LEU A 144 -9.94 -2.83 -2.47
C LEU A 144 -8.76 -3.34 -1.63
N PRO A 145 -8.07 -2.52 -0.82
CA PRO A 145 -6.94 -3.00 -0.02
C PRO A 145 -7.32 -4.12 0.95
N PHE A 146 -8.56 -4.14 1.46
CA PHE A 146 -9.00 -5.15 2.42
C PHE A 146 -9.27 -6.52 1.78
N VAL A 147 -9.47 -6.58 0.45
CA VAL A 147 -9.55 -7.85 -0.28
C VAL A 147 -8.25 -8.64 -0.12
N PHE A 148 -7.10 -7.97 -0.04
CA PHE A 148 -5.80 -8.64 0.15
C PHE A 148 -5.66 -9.33 1.51
N LEU A 149 -6.45 -8.96 2.51
CA LEU A 149 -6.52 -9.64 3.81
C LEU A 149 -7.33 -10.94 3.79
N LEU A 150 -8.18 -11.13 2.76
CA LEU A 150 -9.07 -12.28 2.64
C LEU A 150 -8.41 -13.52 2.04
N ILE A 151 -7.45 -13.34 1.14
CA ILE A 151 -6.92 -14.42 0.31
C ILE A 151 -6.13 -15.42 1.18
N ASN A 152 -6.47 -16.70 1.03
CA ASN A 152 -5.83 -17.76 1.81
C ASN A 152 -4.53 -18.25 1.14
N TRP A 153 -3.46 -17.45 1.21
CA TRP A 153 -2.16 -17.83 0.64
C TRP A 153 -1.55 -19.03 1.37
N LYS A 154 -0.93 -19.94 0.62
CA LYS A 154 -0.04 -20.97 1.18
C LYS A 154 1.17 -20.31 1.83
N LYS A 155 1.74 -20.95 2.86
CA LYS A 155 2.87 -20.39 3.64
C LYS A 155 4.07 -20.01 2.76
N GLU A 156 4.47 -20.90 1.86
CA GLU A 156 5.62 -20.70 0.95
C GLU A 156 5.39 -19.52 0.01
N VAL A 157 4.14 -19.37 -0.49
CA VAL A 157 3.74 -18.25 -1.35
C VAL A 157 3.76 -16.94 -0.56
N ALA A 158 3.21 -16.95 0.66
CA ALA A 158 3.22 -15.79 1.55
C ALA A 158 4.66 -15.32 1.86
N GLU A 159 5.58 -16.24 2.13
CA GLU A 159 6.98 -15.91 2.38
C GLU A 159 7.69 -15.33 1.14
N ARG A 160 7.36 -15.81 -0.07
CA ARG A 160 7.86 -15.20 -1.32
C ARG A 160 7.29 -13.80 -1.52
N GLN A 161 5.99 -13.62 -1.27
CA GLN A 161 5.32 -12.32 -1.39
C GLN A 161 5.92 -11.31 -0.40
N ILE A 162 6.24 -11.69 0.84
CA ILE A 162 6.94 -10.83 1.81
C ILE A 162 8.26 -10.31 1.22
N ARG A 163 9.06 -11.18 0.60
CA ARG A 163 10.31 -10.76 -0.05
C ARG A 163 10.07 -9.77 -1.19
N ILE A 164 9.06 -10.02 -2.02
CA ILE A 164 8.70 -9.11 -3.13
C ILE A 164 8.25 -7.76 -2.58
N ILE A 165 7.39 -7.73 -1.54
CA ILE A 165 6.95 -6.47 -0.92
C ILE A 165 8.15 -5.68 -0.38
N THR A 166 9.13 -6.36 0.23
CA THR A 166 10.35 -5.73 0.73
C THR A 166 11.21 -5.14 -0.39
N MET A 167 11.12 -5.67 -1.62
CA MET A 167 11.84 -5.19 -2.81
C MET A 167 11.13 -4.05 -3.55
N LEU A 168 9.87 -3.75 -3.29
CA LEU A 168 9.10 -2.77 -4.07
C LEU A 168 9.77 -1.40 -4.18
N PRO A 169 10.40 -0.83 -3.14
CA PRO A 169 11.11 0.44 -3.27
C PRO A 169 12.26 0.36 -4.29
N LEU A 170 13.04 -0.71 -4.24
CA LEU A 170 14.12 -0.94 -5.19
C LEU A 170 13.59 -1.12 -6.62
N VAL A 171 12.50 -1.86 -6.79
CA VAL A 171 11.81 -2.01 -8.10
C VAL A 171 11.38 -0.66 -8.64
N SER A 172 10.81 0.22 -7.78
CA SER A 172 10.44 1.59 -8.16
C SER A 172 11.65 2.42 -8.61
N VAL A 173 12.77 2.32 -7.89
CA VAL A 173 14.02 3.02 -8.25
C VAL A 173 14.54 2.52 -9.60
N LEU A 174 14.63 1.21 -9.80
CA LEU A 174 15.10 0.63 -11.07
C LEU A 174 14.17 0.98 -12.24
N ALA A 175 12.85 0.90 -12.04
CA ALA A 175 11.89 1.34 -13.04
C ALA A 175 12.03 2.84 -13.35
N GLY A 176 12.26 3.68 -12.35
CA GLY A 176 12.48 5.11 -12.51
C GLY A 176 13.74 5.42 -13.33
N ILE A 177 14.83 4.67 -13.15
CA ILE A 177 16.04 4.78 -13.97
C ILE A 177 15.72 4.48 -15.44
N VAL A 178 15.00 3.39 -15.70
CA VAL A 178 14.57 3.01 -17.05
C VAL A 178 13.71 4.12 -17.67
N LEU A 179 12.72 4.63 -16.94
CA LEU A 179 11.82 5.70 -17.40
C LEU A 179 12.58 7.01 -17.68
N GLN A 180 13.62 7.33 -16.90
CA GLN A 180 14.51 8.46 -17.15
C GLN A 180 15.29 8.28 -18.44
N VAL A 181 15.84 7.08 -18.70
CA VAL A 181 16.62 6.79 -19.92
C VAL A 181 15.75 6.92 -21.18
N VAL A 182 14.49 6.50 -21.11
CA VAL A 182 13.53 6.64 -22.23
C VAL A 182 12.79 7.99 -22.24
N HIS A 183 13.19 8.94 -21.39
CA HIS A 183 12.64 10.31 -21.29
C HIS A 183 11.12 10.37 -20.99
N LEU A 184 10.57 9.35 -20.34
CA LEU A 184 9.15 9.31 -19.95
C LEU A 184 8.88 9.92 -18.58
N HIS A 185 9.86 9.87 -17.66
CA HIS A 185 9.71 10.37 -16.30
C HIS A 185 11.08 10.75 -15.72
N SER A 186 11.13 11.84 -14.96
CA SER A 186 12.36 12.22 -14.25
C SER A 186 12.61 11.31 -13.06
N PHE A 187 13.83 10.84 -12.87
CA PHE A 187 14.24 10.05 -11.70
C PHE A 187 14.34 10.89 -10.42
N LEU A 188 14.68 12.18 -10.59
CA LEU A 188 14.81 13.13 -9.50
C LEU A 188 13.72 14.21 -9.62
N ASP A 189 13.16 14.58 -8.49
CA ASP A 189 12.28 15.72 -8.31
C ASP A 189 13.06 16.88 -7.71
N VAL A 190 12.93 18.07 -8.29
CA VAL A 190 13.53 19.30 -7.77
C VAL A 190 12.40 20.16 -7.22
N GLU A 191 12.30 20.23 -5.91
CA GLU A 191 11.31 21.05 -5.22
C GLU A 191 11.59 22.54 -5.45
N PHE A 192 10.57 23.40 -5.35
CA PHE A 192 10.75 24.85 -5.52
C PHE A 192 11.75 25.48 -4.51
N THR A 193 12.03 24.82 -3.38
CA THR A 193 13.11 25.19 -2.44
C THR A 193 14.51 24.86 -2.94
N GLY A 194 14.64 24.23 -4.12
CA GLY A 194 15.89 23.71 -4.65
C GLY A 194 16.36 22.39 -4.00
N ALA A 195 15.55 21.77 -3.14
CA ALA A 195 15.87 20.47 -2.58
C ALA A 195 15.68 19.37 -3.64
N VAL A 196 16.70 18.53 -3.83
CA VAL A 196 16.67 17.40 -4.76
C VAL A 196 16.22 16.15 -4.04
N ARG A 197 15.27 15.42 -4.63
CA ARG A 197 14.61 14.25 -4.04
C ARG A 197 14.58 13.09 -5.01
N VAL A 198 14.82 11.88 -4.51
CA VAL A 198 14.62 10.66 -5.31
C VAL A 198 13.13 10.34 -5.39
N GLN A 199 12.62 10.15 -6.62
CA GLN A 199 11.22 9.75 -6.83
C GLN A 199 11.07 8.39 -7.52
N GLY A 200 12.08 7.88 -8.21
CA GLY A 200 11.99 6.61 -8.93
C GLY A 200 10.88 6.64 -9.99
N ALA A 201 10.06 5.60 -10.07
CA ALA A 201 8.86 5.51 -10.90
C ALA A 201 7.59 6.00 -10.16
N ASN A 202 7.76 6.94 -9.22
CA ASN A 202 6.72 7.47 -8.34
C ASN A 202 6.86 9.00 -8.23
N ILE A 203 6.16 9.57 -7.25
CA ILE A 203 6.51 10.85 -6.63
C ILE A 203 7.28 10.55 -5.32
N PRO A 204 8.07 11.50 -4.80
CA PRO A 204 8.89 11.26 -3.61
C PRO A 204 8.11 10.76 -2.39
N ALA A 205 6.88 11.24 -2.17
CA ALA A 205 6.03 10.82 -1.07
C ALA A 205 5.62 9.33 -1.20
N HIS A 206 5.24 8.87 -2.39
CA HIS A 206 4.84 7.48 -2.62
C HIS A 206 6.03 6.52 -2.54
N LEU A 207 7.20 6.91 -3.07
CA LEU A 207 8.42 6.14 -2.90
C LEU A 207 8.81 6.04 -1.42
N ALA A 208 8.63 7.12 -0.65
CA ALA A 208 8.85 7.11 0.79
C ALA A 208 7.90 6.16 1.54
N MET A 209 6.63 6.05 1.12
CA MET A 209 5.67 5.08 1.67
C MET A 209 6.14 3.64 1.44
N LEU A 210 6.54 3.31 0.22
CA LEU A 210 7.11 2.00 -0.10
C LEU A 210 8.37 1.72 0.70
N ALA A 211 9.29 2.70 0.81
CA ALA A 211 10.55 2.54 1.53
C ALA A 211 10.33 2.39 3.04
N PHE A 212 9.39 3.12 3.64
CA PHE A 212 8.95 2.94 5.02
C PHE A 212 8.48 1.50 5.26
N MET A 213 7.63 0.99 4.38
CA MET A 213 7.17 -0.40 4.42
C MET A 213 8.35 -1.37 4.32
N GLY A 214 9.23 -1.18 3.34
CA GLY A 214 10.39 -2.04 3.12
C GLY A 214 11.34 -2.11 4.31
N VAL A 215 11.62 -0.97 4.98
CA VAL A 215 12.43 -0.89 6.21
C VAL A 215 11.72 -1.60 7.37
N GLY A 216 10.45 -1.29 7.61
CA GLY A 216 9.68 -1.90 8.70
C GLY A 216 9.57 -3.41 8.57
N ILE A 217 9.27 -3.90 7.37
CA ILE A 217 9.20 -5.34 7.06
C ILE A 217 10.58 -5.99 7.28
N ALA A 218 11.65 -5.38 6.79
CA ALA A 218 12.99 -5.94 6.93
C ALA A 218 13.38 -6.12 8.41
N PHE A 219 13.08 -5.16 9.29
CA PHE A 219 13.30 -5.29 10.74
C PHE A 219 12.53 -6.47 11.34
N ILE A 220 11.26 -6.64 10.97
CA ILE A 220 10.42 -7.75 11.46
C ILE A 220 11.00 -9.09 10.97
N GLU A 221 11.33 -9.19 9.68
CA GLU A 221 11.77 -10.43 9.06
C GLU A 221 13.19 -10.85 9.48
N ILE A 222 14.09 -9.92 9.82
CA ILE A 222 15.39 -10.21 10.45
C ILE A 222 15.21 -10.99 11.76
N LYS A 223 14.11 -10.74 12.49
CA LYS A 223 13.81 -11.47 13.74
C LYS A 223 13.00 -12.74 13.52
N ARG A 224 12.23 -12.80 12.43
CA ARG A 224 11.34 -13.93 12.12
C ARG A 224 12.01 -15.01 11.29
N SER A 225 12.78 -14.64 10.27
CA SER A 225 13.33 -15.55 9.27
C SER A 225 14.80 -15.88 9.55
N THR A 226 15.13 -17.16 9.66
CA THR A 226 16.52 -17.64 9.77
C THR A 226 17.16 -17.90 8.41
N GLN A 227 16.37 -18.27 7.41
CA GLN A 227 16.89 -18.72 6.10
C GLN A 227 17.36 -17.57 5.19
N HIS A 228 16.70 -16.39 5.26
CA HIS A 228 16.94 -15.27 4.35
C HIS A 228 17.47 -14.01 5.06
N ILE A 229 18.15 -14.17 6.18
CA ILE A 229 18.58 -13.07 7.03
C ILE A 229 19.47 -12.06 6.28
N ARG A 230 20.38 -12.53 5.44
CA ARG A 230 21.28 -11.67 4.64
C ARG A 230 20.50 -10.82 3.64
N PHE A 231 19.49 -11.39 3.00
CA PHE A 231 18.61 -10.68 2.10
C PHE A 231 17.89 -9.52 2.84
N PHE A 232 17.34 -9.77 4.02
CA PHE A 232 16.64 -8.74 4.77
C PHE A 232 17.57 -7.64 5.31
N TYR A 233 18.80 -7.95 5.70
CA TYR A 233 19.79 -6.92 6.04
C TYR A 233 20.16 -6.05 4.82
N THR A 234 20.35 -6.66 3.64
CA THR A 234 20.62 -5.91 2.40
C THR A 234 19.44 -5.01 2.04
N MET A 235 18.22 -5.54 2.11
CA MET A 235 17.01 -4.77 1.83
C MET A 235 16.77 -3.67 2.87
N LEU A 236 17.09 -3.91 4.14
CA LEU A 236 17.05 -2.89 5.18
C LEU A 236 17.94 -1.70 4.83
N ALA A 237 19.19 -1.94 4.47
CA ALA A 237 20.13 -0.89 4.09
C ALA A 237 19.67 -0.14 2.84
N LEU A 238 19.31 -0.85 1.77
CA LEU A 238 18.87 -0.24 0.51
C LEU A 238 17.59 0.59 0.69
N ASN A 239 16.58 0.03 1.36
CA ASN A 239 15.31 0.74 1.58
C ASN A 239 15.49 1.95 2.50
N PHE A 240 16.39 1.87 3.49
CA PHE A 240 16.72 3.01 4.32
C PHE A 240 17.40 4.14 3.51
N LEU A 241 18.35 3.81 2.64
CA LEU A 241 18.98 4.79 1.74
C LEU A 241 17.96 5.42 0.78
N ILE A 242 17.06 4.60 0.20
CA ILE A 242 15.99 5.09 -0.66
C ILE A 242 15.10 6.06 0.12
N LEU A 243 14.67 5.69 1.35
CA LEU A 243 13.84 6.53 2.20
C LEU A 243 14.48 7.89 2.46
N ILE A 244 15.75 7.90 2.85
CA ILE A 244 16.51 9.15 3.08
C ILE A 244 16.60 9.95 1.78
N GLY A 245 16.87 9.29 0.64
CA GLY A 245 16.94 9.93 -0.68
C GLY A 245 15.64 10.62 -1.12
N THR A 246 14.48 10.15 -0.63
CA THR A 246 13.20 10.85 -0.90
C THR A 246 13.07 12.18 -0.18
N GLY A 247 13.85 12.44 0.87
CA GLY A 247 13.78 13.64 1.69
C GLY A 247 12.41 13.82 2.40
N THR A 248 11.60 12.78 2.54
CA THR A 248 10.26 12.86 3.15
C THR A 248 10.37 12.68 4.67
N ARG A 249 10.02 13.72 5.45
CA ARG A 249 10.25 13.78 6.90
C ARG A 249 9.34 12.86 7.72
N GLY A 250 8.06 12.77 7.35
CA GLY A 250 7.04 11.99 8.08
C GLY A 250 7.43 10.53 8.32
N PRO A 251 7.75 9.73 7.28
CA PRO A 251 8.12 8.33 7.45
C PRO A 251 9.46 8.13 8.17
N ILE A 252 10.41 9.07 8.07
CA ILE A 252 11.67 9.03 8.83
C ILE A 252 11.36 9.14 10.34
N LEU A 253 10.53 10.11 10.72
CA LEU A 253 10.08 10.29 12.10
C LEU A 253 9.31 9.05 12.61
N ALA A 254 8.43 8.51 11.78
CA ALA A 254 7.65 7.31 12.10
C ALA A 254 8.52 6.07 12.36
N LEU A 255 9.67 5.94 11.69
CA LEU A 255 10.60 4.83 11.90
C LEU A 255 11.57 5.05 13.07
N LEU A 256 11.68 6.28 13.60
CA LEU A 256 12.68 6.60 14.63
C LEU A 256 12.60 5.65 15.83
N LEU A 257 11.41 5.39 16.36
CA LEU A 257 11.23 4.47 17.50
C LEU A 257 11.69 3.05 17.18
N MET A 258 11.45 2.60 15.95
CA MET A 258 11.86 1.25 15.50
C MET A 258 13.37 1.15 15.35
N VAL A 259 14.02 2.20 14.83
CA VAL A 259 15.47 2.29 14.69
C VAL A 259 16.12 2.34 16.08
N LEU A 260 15.61 3.16 17.00
CA LEU A 260 16.12 3.24 18.38
C LEU A 260 15.99 1.90 19.10
N TYR A 261 14.86 1.21 18.95
CA TYR A 261 14.67 -0.11 19.54
C TYR A 261 15.61 -1.15 18.93
N TYR A 262 15.85 -1.09 17.63
CA TYR A 262 16.80 -1.98 16.96
C TYR A 262 18.21 -1.78 17.51
N PHE A 263 18.66 -0.54 17.68
CA PHE A 263 19.96 -0.23 18.32
C PHE A 263 20.04 -0.77 19.75
N TYR A 264 19.00 -0.55 20.54
CA TYR A 264 18.92 -1.09 21.89
C TYR A 264 19.04 -2.62 21.90
N ASP A 265 18.28 -3.30 21.03
CA ASP A 265 18.27 -4.76 20.97
C ASP A 265 19.63 -5.33 20.52
N ILE A 266 20.24 -4.77 19.48
CA ILE A 266 21.57 -5.19 19.01
C ILE A 266 22.65 -4.93 20.08
N SER A 267 22.65 -3.74 20.66
CA SER A 267 23.61 -3.38 21.72
C SER A 267 23.49 -4.33 22.92
N ARG A 268 22.26 -4.63 23.34
CA ARG A 268 22.00 -5.59 24.40
C ARG A 268 22.50 -7.01 24.06
N GLN A 269 22.36 -7.46 22.81
CA GLN A 269 22.87 -8.75 22.37
C GLN A 269 24.41 -8.79 22.36
N TYR A 270 25.04 -7.69 21.91
CA TYR A 270 26.48 -7.54 21.93
C TYR A 270 27.04 -7.56 23.37
N LEU A 271 26.44 -6.80 24.27
CA LEU A 271 26.82 -6.75 25.69
C LEU A 271 26.66 -8.11 26.42
N LYS A 272 25.82 -9.01 25.90
CA LYS A 272 25.69 -10.39 26.36
C LYS A 272 26.78 -11.32 25.81
N GLY A 273 27.83 -10.80 25.18
CA GLY A 273 28.95 -11.54 24.63
C GLY A 273 28.71 -12.10 23.23
N ARG A 274 27.62 -11.73 22.54
CA ARG A 274 27.33 -12.18 21.18
C ARG A 274 28.03 -11.30 20.16
N THR A 275 29.33 -11.50 19.93
CA THR A 275 30.19 -10.66 19.08
C THR A 275 29.72 -10.53 17.64
N GLN A 276 28.93 -11.47 17.13
CA GLN A 276 28.34 -11.42 15.77
C GLN A 276 27.47 -10.19 15.53
N TYR A 277 27.00 -9.52 16.57
CA TYR A 277 26.18 -8.28 16.45
C TYR A 277 27.03 -7.00 16.33
N LEU A 278 28.35 -7.06 16.46
CA LEU A 278 29.24 -5.90 16.31
C LEU A 278 29.17 -5.33 14.89
N ILE A 279 29.26 -6.17 13.87
CA ILE A 279 29.25 -5.73 12.47
C ILE A 279 27.91 -5.03 12.12
N PRO A 280 26.72 -5.63 12.35
CA PRO A 280 25.45 -4.94 12.16
C PRO A 280 25.35 -3.61 12.92
N LEU A 281 25.87 -3.53 14.13
CA LEU A 281 25.87 -2.31 14.93
C LEU A 281 26.70 -1.20 14.26
N LEU A 282 27.95 -1.49 13.91
CA LEU A 282 28.85 -0.53 13.25
C LEU A 282 28.29 -0.09 11.87
N CYS A 283 27.84 -1.05 11.05
CA CYS A 283 27.25 -0.75 9.75
C CYS A 283 26.02 0.15 9.88
N SER A 284 25.17 -0.08 10.88
CA SER A 284 23.98 0.74 11.11
C SER A 284 24.35 2.16 11.53
N VAL A 285 25.33 2.32 12.39
CA VAL A 285 25.85 3.64 12.82
C VAL A 285 26.39 4.40 11.59
N ILE A 286 27.28 3.77 10.82
CA ILE A 286 27.87 4.39 9.63
C ILE A 286 26.78 4.78 8.63
N LEU A 287 25.81 3.89 8.38
CA LEU A 287 24.71 4.12 7.44
C LEU A 287 23.87 5.35 7.85
N ILE A 288 23.51 5.46 9.13
CA ILE A 288 22.70 6.59 9.63
C ILE A 288 23.49 7.89 9.54
N PHE A 289 24.74 7.92 10.01
CA PHE A 289 25.56 9.13 9.93
C PHE A 289 25.77 9.59 8.49
N SER A 290 26.10 8.66 7.57
CA SER A 290 26.27 8.97 6.15
C SER A 290 24.98 9.50 5.53
N ALA A 291 23.85 8.87 5.83
CA ALA A 291 22.54 9.25 5.30
C ALA A 291 22.12 10.66 5.79
N VAL A 292 22.29 10.94 7.08
CA VAL A 292 22.00 12.26 7.66
C VAL A 292 22.93 13.33 7.04
N TYR A 293 24.23 13.05 6.95
CA TYR A 293 25.20 13.97 6.37
C TYR A 293 24.85 14.33 4.92
N LEU A 294 24.54 13.34 4.07
CA LEU A 294 24.21 13.53 2.67
C LEU A 294 22.91 14.33 2.47
N GLN A 295 21.98 14.27 3.41
CA GLN A 295 20.69 14.94 3.32
C GLN A 295 20.56 16.22 4.16
N LEU A 296 21.62 16.60 4.87
CA LEU A 296 21.56 17.71 5.82
C LEU A 296 21.10 19.03 5.18
N ASP A 297 21.62 19.34 3.98
CA ASP A 297 21.26 20.57 3.24
C ASP A 297 19.82 20.52 2.73
N ASN A 298 19.36 19.37 2.21
CA ASN A 298 17.97 19.20 1.79
C ASN A 298 17.00 19.32 2.96
N ILE A 299 17.36 18.75 4.13
CA ILE A 299 16.56 18.87 5.36
C ILE A 299 16.49 20.32 5.81
N LYS A 300 17.60 21.05 5.81
CA LYS A 300 17.65 22.49 6.17
C LYS A 300 16.78 23.32 5.25
N LYS A 301 16.96 23.20 3.92
CA LYS A 301 16.18 23.93 2.91
C LYS A 301 14.67 23.71 3.09
N ARG A 302 14.26 22.49 3.37
CA ARG A 302 12.84 22.14 3.51
C ARG A 302 12.23 22.52 4.86
N SER A 303 13.04 22.63 5.92
CA SER A 303 12.55 22.83 7.28
C SER A 303 12.57 24.28 7.74
N PHE A 304 13.46 25.10 7.20
CA PHE A 304 13.73 26.44 7.74
C PHE A 304 13.76 27.56 6.69
N GLU A 305 13.92 27.28 5.41
CA GLU A 305 14.03 28.35 4.41
C GLU A 305 12.70 28.94 3.94
N ARG A 306 11.58 28.39 4.36
CA ARG A 306 10.23 28.84 3.95
C ARG A 306 9.61 29.90 4.84
N THR A 307 10.04 30.01 6.06
CA THR A 307 9.45 30.91 7.06
C THR A 307 10.49 31.92 7.51
N THR A 308 10.10 33.17 7.51
CA THR A 308 10.86 34.26 8.18
C THR A 308 10.82 34.12 9.70
N ASP A 309 9.94 33.24 10.22
CA ASP A 309 9.80 32.93 11.63
C ASP A 309 10.47 31.58 11.96
N THR A 310 10.92 31.44 13.19
CA THR A 310 11.64 30.28 13.74
C THR A 310 10.78 29.00 13.85
N ALA A 311 9.53 29.01 13.36
CA ALA A 311 8.61 27.88 13.40
C ALA A 311 8.91 26.83 12.30
N VAL A 312 8.77 25.55 12.64
CA VAL A 312 8.91 24.45 11.69
C VAL A 312 7.82 24.55 10.62
N ASP A 313 8.20 24.64 9.36
CA ASP A 313 7.24 24.68 8.24
C ASP A 313 6.53 23.31 8.09
N LEU A 314 5.23 23.27 8.36
CA LEU A 314 4.34 22.13 8.14
C LEU A 314 3.88 22.00 6.68
N SER A 315 4.44 22.80 5.77
CA SER A 315 4.13 22.76 4.32
C SER A 315 2.66 23.06 4.00
N GLY A 316 2.00 23.93 4.77
CA GLY A 316 0.59 24.30 4.61
C GLY A 316 -0.41 23.27 5.14
N ARG A 317 0.06 22.23 5.86
CA ARG A 317 -0.84 21.22 6.42
C ARG A 317 -1.69 21.75 7.57
N ALA A 318 -1.20 22.69 8.37
CA ALA A 318 -1.94 23.26 9.49
C ALA A 318 -3.22 23.94 9.00
N GLU A 319 -3.10 24.78 7.97
CA GLU A 319 -4.23 25.49 7.35
C GLU A 319 -5.23 24.51 6.73
N ALA A 320 -4.71 23.46 6.05
CA ALA A 320 -5.55 22.41 5.49
C ALA A 320 -6.32 21.64 6.58
N TRP A 321 -5.67 21.30 7.70
CA TRP A 321 -6.32 20.61 8.82
C TRP A 321 -7.42 21.48 9.45
N GLU A 322 -7.15 22.75 9.69
CA GLU A 322 -8.13 23.70 10.22
C GLU A 322 -9.34 23.81 9.28
N TYR A 323 -9.11 23.99 7.99
CA TYR A 323 -10.17 24.07 6.98
C TYR A 323 -11.09 22.84 6.99
N PHE A 324 -10.50 21.62 6.95
CA PHE A 324 -11.28 20.39 6.94
C PHE A 324 -12.00 20.14 8.27
N LEU A 325 -11.37 20.46 9.41
CA LEU A 325 -11.99 20.32 10.72
C LEU A 325 -13.17 21.29 10.89
N ASN A 326 -13.04 22.55 10.46
CA ASN A 326 -14.10 23.52 10.50
C ASN A 326 -15.31 23.08 9.65
N LYS A 327 -15.07 22.59 8.43
CA LYS A 327 -16.14 22.05 7.58
C LYS A 327 -16.75 20.75 8.12
N ALA A 328 -16.00 19.91 8.83
CA ALA A 328 -16.50 18.69 9.45
C ALA A 328 -17.40 18.98 10.66
N ALA A 329 -17.27 20.15 11.29
CA ALA A 329 -18.04 20.53 12.47
C ALA A 329 -19.56 20.61 12.22
N ASP A 330 -19.99 20.76 10.95
CA ASP A 330 -21.41 20.78 10.58
C ASP A 330 -22.07 19.38 10.72
N SER A 331 -21.30 18.30 10.67
CA SER A 331 -21.81 16.92 10.79
C SER A 331 -20.85 16.03 11.61
N PRO A 332 -20.64 16.32 12.91
CA PRO A 332 -19.57 15.72 13.69
C PRO A 332 -19.77 14.22 13.97
N TRP A 333 -21.00 13.74 14.03
CA TRP A 333 -21.29 12.34 14.37
C TRP A 333 -21.24 11.38 13.17
N SER A 334 -21.90 11.75 12.06
CA SER A 334 -22.04 10.88 10.87
C SER A 334 -21.11 11.25 9.72
N GLY A 335 -20.42 12.40 9.82
CA GLY A 335 -19.60 12.93 8.74
C GLY A 335 -20.43 13.44 7.55
N ARG A 336 -19.72 13.80 6.48
CA ARG A 336 -20.30 14.36 5.25
C ARG A 336 -20.45 13.33 4.12
N GLY A 337 -20.16 12.07 4.40
CA GLY A 337 -20.27 10.96 3.46
C GLY A 337 -18.91 10.52 2.91
N LEU A 338 -18.83 9.24 2.56
CA LEU A 338 -17.59 8.61 2.09
C LEU A 338 -17.09 9.27 0.79
N GLY A 339 -15.88 9.80 0.84
CA GLY A 339 -15.24 10.51 -0.27
C GLY A 339 -15.57 11.99 -0.35
N ALA A 340 -16.40 12.53 0.54
CA ALA A 340 -16.76 13.94 0.58
C ALA A 340 -15.55 14.86 0.73
N VAL A 341 -14.51 14.39 1.43
CA VAL A 341 -13.24 15.10 1.59
C VAL A 341 -12.59 15.48 0.25
N THR A 342 -12.78 14.67 -0.81
CA THR A 342 -12.15 14.91 -2.12
C THR A 342 -12.83 16.01 -2.94
N VAL A 343 -14.03 16.40 -2.58
CA VAL A 343 -14.82 17.47 -3.23
C VAL A 343 -15.07 18.67 -2.34
N ALA A 344 -14.59 18.61 -1.09
CA ALA A 344 -14.82 19.66 -0.10
C ALA A 344 -14.02 20.95 -0.37
N ASN A 345 -12.93 20.88 -1.13
CA ASN A 345 -12.11 22.04 -1.45
C ASN A 345 -12.80 22.90 -2.50
N ASP A 346 -13.14 24.11 -2.12
CA ASP A 346 -13.78 25.14 -2.95
C ASP A 346 -12.76 26.05 -3.66
N GLY A 347 -11.49 25.67 -3.68
CA GLY A 347 -10.39 26.46 -4.28
C GLY A 347 -9.80 27.51 -3.35
N THR A 348 -10.31 27.66 -2.13
CA THR A 348 -9.80 28.63 -1.13
C THR A 348 -8.55 28.14 -0.40
N LEU A 349 -8.28 26.82 -0.43
CA LEU A 349 -7.09 26.26 0.19
C LEU A 349 -5.81 26.65 -0.55
N TYR A 350 -4.91 27.24 0.20
CA TYR A 350 -3.59 27.63 -0.29
C TYR A 350 -2.78 26.41 -0.82
N LYS A 351 -2.10 26.57 -1.94
CA LYS A 351 -1.22 25.58 -2.57
C LYS A 351 -1.86 24.27 -3.04
N GLY A 352 -3.16 24.26 -3.33
CA GLY A 352 -3.79 23.14 -4.04
C GLY A 352 -3.93 21.85 -3.22
N PHE A 353 -4.00 21.95 -1.90
CA PHE A 353 -4.36 20.82 -1.06
C PHE A 353 -5.78 20.36 -1.37
N VAL A 354 -5.90 19.22 -2.04
CA VAL A 354 -7.20 18.60 -2.35
C VAL A 354 -7.75 17.82 -1.14
N VAL A 355 -6.86 17.35 -0.27
CA VAL A 355 -7.17 16.50 0.89
C VAL A 355 -6.26 16.89 2.07
N PRO A 356 -6.62 16.57 3.33
CA PRO A 356 -5.92 17.05 4.52
C PRO A 356 -4.50 16.47 4.73
N HIS A 357 -4.09 15.45 3.97
CA HIS A 357 -2.85 14.69 4.24
C HIS A 357 -2.75 14.24 5.71
N ASN A 358 -3.87 13.77 6.24
CA ASN A 358 -4.04 13.23 7.58
C ASN A 358 -5.25 12.30 7.54
N GLU A 359 -5.01 10.99 7.69
CA GLU A 359 -6.08 9.99 7.56
C GLU A 359 -7.13 10.10 8.67
N TYR A 360 -6.76 10.56 9.86
CA TYR A 360 -7.71 10.72 10.97
C TYR A 360 -8.71 11.85 10.69
N ILE A 361 -8.23 12.99 10.20
CA ILE A 361 -9.07 14.11 9.79
C ILE A 361 -9.94 13.69 8.59
N ARG A 362 -9.36 12.97 7.64
CA ARG A 362 -10.09 12.48 6.47
C ARG A 362 -11.26 11.58 6.86
N PHE A 363 -11.02 10.56 7.70
CA PHE A 363 -12.07 9.64 8.12
C PHE A 363 -13.09 10.32 9.05
N TYR A 364 -12.66 11.28 9.86
CA TYR A 364 -13.57 12.11 10.64
C TYR A 364 -14.43 12.98 9.73
N PHE A 365 -13.88 13.58 8.69
CA PHE A 365 -14.63 14.36 7.72
C PHE A 365 -15.70 13.52 6.99
N ASP A 366 -15.28 12.34 6.49
CA ASP A 366 -16.13 11.45 5.71
C ASP A 366 -17.20 10.74 6.56
N GLY A 367 -16.85 10.23 7.74
CA GLY A 367 -17.69 9.35 8.57
C GLY A 367 -18.00 9.86 9.98
N GLY A 368 -17.58 11.07 10.32
CA GLY A 368 -17.74 11.63 11.67
C GLY A 368 -16.98 10.82 12.73
N TYR A 369 -17.31 11.07 13.99
CA TYR A 369 -16.77 10.27 15.10
C TYR A 369 -17.10 8.80 14.97
N ILE A 370 -18.32 8.45 14.54
CA ILE A 370 -18.73 7.05 14.36
C ILE A 370 -17.84 6.36 13.34
N GLY A 371 -17.63 6.96 12.15
CA GLY A 371 -16.79 6.41 11.10
C GLY A 371 -15.32 6.27 11.50
N ALA A 372 -14.75 7.30 12.11
CA ALA A 372 -13.36 7.29 12.56
C ALA A 372 -13.12 6.24 13.66
N ILE A 373 -13.99 6.14 14.66
CA ILE A 373 -13.87 5.17 15.75
C ILE A 373 -13.98 3.73 15.21
N LEU A 374 -14.96 3.46 14.35
CA LEU A 374 -15.14 2.11 13.78
C LEU A 374 -13.97 1.69 12.90
N LEU A 375 -13.39 2.61 12.12
CA LEU A 375 -12.15 2.34 11.39
C LEU A 375 -11.02 1.97 12.34
N LEU A 376 -10.79 2.76 13.39
CA LEU A 376 -9.71 2.52 14.35
C LEU A 376 -9.89 1.17 15.06
N ILE A 377 -11.11 0.86 15.51
CA ILE A 377 -11.41 -0.43 16.17
C ILE A 377 -11.17 -1.59 15.19
N SER A 378 -11.59 -1.47 13.93
CA SER A 378 -11.43 -2.53 12.92
C SER A 378 -9.96 -2.76 12.59
N LEU A 379 -9.17 -1.69 12.41
CA LEU A 379 -7.73 -1.80 12.19
C LEU A 379 -7.02 -2.40 13.41
N LEU A 380 -7.34 -1.92 14.62
CA LEU A 380 -6.75 -2.43 15.86
C LEU A 380 -7.05 -3.92 16.05
N ALA A 381 -8.26 -4.37 15.73
CA ALA A 381 -8.61 -5.79 15.79
C ALA A 381 -7.79 -6.64 14.82
N VAL A 382 -7.57 -6.18 13.57
CA VAL A 382 -6.66 -6.84 12.62
C VAL A 382 -5.24 -6.88 13.18
N PHE A 383 -4.74 -5.78 13.70
CA PHE A 383 -3.38 -5.71 14.27
C PHE A 383 -3.20 -6.67 15.46
N ILE A 384 -4.19 -6.78 16.34
CA ILE A 384 -4.18 -7.71 17.46
C ILE A 384 -4.19 -9.17 16.97
N LEU A 385 -4.96 -9.49 15.92
CA LEU A 385 -5.00 -10.85 15.37
C LEU A 385 -3.64 -11.25 14.80
N VAL A 386 -2.98 -10.36 14.05
CA VAL A 386 -1.61 -10.61 13.56
C VAL A 386 -0.64 -10.74 14.73
N TYR A 387 -0.65 -9.80 15.69
CA TYR A 387 0.22 -9.82 16.87
C TYR A 387 0.15 -11.14 17.66
N ARG A 388 -1.07 -11.67 17.84
CA ARG A 388 -1.28 -12.95 18.54
C ARG A 388 -0.66 -14.14 17.83
N ALA A 389 -0.51 -14.09 16.50
CA ALA A 389 0.09 -15.13 15.70
C ALA A 389 1.63 -15.12 15.72
N LEU A 390 2.25 -14.00 16.16
CA LEU A 390 3.69 -13.82 16.11
C LEU A 390 4.42 -14.46 17.31
N ALA A 391 5.64 -14.94 17.03
CA ALA A 391 6.57 -15.40 18.08
C ALA A 391 7.05 -14.21 18.95
N PRO A 392 7.35 -14.44 20.25
CA PRO A 392 7.72 -13.37 21.19
C PRO A 392 8.84 -12.43 20.71
N PRO A 393 9.93 -12.88 20.07
CA PRO A 393 11.01 -11.99 19.62
C PRO A 393 10.60 -11.02 18.51
N VAL A 394 9.54 -11.34 17.75
CA VAL A 394 9.05 -10.55 16.61
C VAL A 394 8.06 -9.48 17.06
N LYS A 395 7.33 -9.72 18.15
CA LYS A 395 6.25 -8.87 18.65
C LYS A 395 6.62 -7.40 18.85
N PRO A 396 7.76 -7.06 19.49
CA PRO A 396 8.12 -5.66 19.69
C PRO A 396 8.33 -4.91 18.36
N TYR A 397 9.01 -5.54 17.40
CA TYR A 397 9.24 -4.94 16.08
C TYR A 397 7.94 -4.72 15.32
N TYR A 398 7.03 -5.67 15.40
CA TYR A 398 5.70 -5.53 14.80
C TYR A 398 4.91 -4.37 15.44
N LEU A 399 4.88 -4.27 16.77
CA LEU A 399 4.19 -3.18 17.46
C LEU A 399 4.74 -1.82 17.08
N LEU A 400 6.07 -1.69 17.01
CA LEU A 400 6.72 -0.44 16.61
C LEU A 400 6.47 -0.11 15.14
N PHE A 401 6.39 -1.11 14.27
CA PHE A 401 6.01 -0.92 12.88
C PHE A 401 4.58 -0.40 12.74
N ILE A 402 3.62 -0.99 13.47
CA ILE A 402 2.23 -0.53 13.49
C ILE A 402 2.14 0.87 14.09
N ALA A 403 2.81 1.15 15.20
CA ALA A 403 2.87 2.48 15.80
C ALA A 403 3.44 3.51 14.81
N GLY A 404 4.53 3.16 14.12
CA GLY A 404 5.11 3.99 13.07
C GLY A 404 4.15 4.24 11.91
N PHE A 405 3.42 3.21 11.45
CA PHE A 405 2.39 3.37 10.43
C PHE A 405 1.27 4.32 10.87
N MET A 406 0.80 4.20 12.11
CA MET A 406 -0.22 5.11 12.67
C MET A 406 0.31 6.55 12.81
N ILE A 407 1.56 6.74 13.25
CA ILE A 407 2.20 8.07 13.29
C ILE A 407 2.32 8.65 11.88
N TYR A 408 2.73 7.85 10.90
CA TYR A 408 2.84 8.31 9.51
C TYR A 408 1.48 8.70 8.93
N SER A 409 0.41 7.98 9.25
CA SER A 409 -0.96 8.28 8.85
C SER A 409 -1.48 9.63 9.37
N PHE A 410 -0.84 10.18 10.41
CA PHE A 410 -1.13 11.54 10.89
C PHE A 410 -0.57 12.63 9.98
N SER A 411 0.43 12.33 9.17
CA SER A 411 1.12 13.31 8.33
C SER A 411 0.98 13.06 6.83
N ASP A 412 0.27 11.99 6.42
CA ASP A 412 0.10 11.67 4.99
C ASP A 412 -1.09 10.73 4.75
N ASN A 413 -1.44 10.52 3.47
CA ASN A 413 -2.59 9.73 3.00
C ASN A 413 -2.25 8.23 2.90
N THR A 414 -1.80 7.59 3.97
CA THR A 414 -1.29 6.22 3.98
C THR A 414 -2.35 5.15 3.71
N LEU A 415 -3.61 5.38 4.11
CA LEU A 415 -4.74 4.45 3.93
C LEU A 415 -5.45 4.63 2.58
N SER A 416 -5.17 5.69 1.84
CA SER A 416 -5.78 5.99 0.55
C SER A 416 -4.82 5.86 -0.62
N THR A 417 -3.51 5.90 -0.36
CA THR A 417 -2.49 5.77 -1.39
C THR A 417 -2.22 4.30 -1.70
N VAL A 418 -2.43 3.91 -2.96
CA VAL A 418 -2.27 2.51 -3.43
C VAL A 418 -0.90 1.94 -3.06
N GLN A 419 0.17 2.72 -3.23
CA GLN A 419 1.56 2.35 -2.92
C GLN A 419 1.82 2.09 -1.43
N SER A 420 0.94 2.55 -0.57
CA SER A 420 1.01 2.31 0.88
C SER A 420 0.08 1.17 1.30
N ILE A 421 -1.22 1.34 1.09
CA ILE A 421 -2.25 0.50 1.72
C ILE A 421 -2.30 -0.92 1.14
N ILE A 422 -2.08 -1.10 -0.18
CA ILE A 422 -2.11 -2.44 -0.79
C ILE A 422 -0.95 -3.29 -0.27
N PRO A 423 0.33 -2.86 -0.37
CA PRO A 423 1.44 -3.63 0.20
C PRO A 423 1.29 -3.85 1.71
N PHE A 424 0.74 -2.88 2.45
CA PHE A 424 0.52 -3.00 3.89
C PHE A 424 -0.48 -4.11 4.23
N CYS A 425 -1.68 -4.08 3.65
CA CYS A 425 -2.69 -5.12 3.87
C CYS A 425 -2.20 -6.50 3.40
N TRP A 426 -1.52 -6.54 2.27
CA TRP A 426 -0.94 -7.78 1.75
C TRP A 426 0.10 -8.35 2.69
N TYR A 427 1.03 -7.51 3.18
CA TYR A 427 2.03 -7.91 4.15
C TYR A 427 1.41 -8.46 5.45
N LEU A 428 0.41 -7.77 6.00
CA LEU A 428 -0.29 -8.24 7.21
C LEU A 428 -0.89 -9.63 7.01
N ASN A 429 -1.51 -9.90 5.86
CA ASN A 429 -2.03 -11.22 5.54
C ASN A 429 -0.91 -12.25 5.43
N CYS A 430 0.15 -11.95 4.65
CA CYS A 430 1.29 -12.86 4.47
C CYS A 430 1.99 -13.15 5.79
N LEU A 431 2.20 -12.15 6.63
CA LEU A 431 2.79 -12.29 7.96
C LEU A 431 1.92 -13.19 8.86
N TYR A 432 0.60 -12.96 8.85
CA TYR A 432 -0.35 -13.77 9.61
C TYR A 432 -0.31 -15.23 9.13
N ARG A 433 -0.39 -15.48 7.82
CA ARG A 433 -0.41 -16.84 7.23
C ARG A 433 0.91 -17.59 7.47
N SER A 434 2.04 -16.93 7.26
CA SER A 434 3.35 -17.54 7.45
C SER A 434 3.70 -17.82 8.92
N SER A 435 3.01 -17.16 9.85
CA SER A 435 3.19 -17.33 11.31
C SER A 435 2.24 -18.35 11.93
N GLN A 436 1.25 -18.86 11.18
CA GLN A 436 0.38 -19.93 11.67
C GLN A 436 1.17 -21.26 11.72
N PRO A 437 0.94 -22.11 12.73
CA PRO A 437 1.44 -23.48 12.69
C PRO A 437 1.00 -24.14 11.38
N THR A 438 1.89 -24.87 10.75
CA THR A 438 1.52 -25.69 9.59
C THR A 438 0.45 -26.66 10.08
N ASP A 439 -0.78 -26.55 9.54
CA ASP A 439 -1.81 -27.53 9.82
C ASP A 439 -1.20 -28.90 9.48
N SER A 440 -0.84 -29.68 10.50
CA SER A 440 -0.60 -31.10 10.30
C SER A 440 -1.85 -31.61 9.61
N PRO A 441 -1.73 -32.47 8.55
CA PRO A 441 -2.89 -32.98 7.85
C PRO A 441 -3.85 -33.52 8.93
N GLN A 442 -5.00 -32.86 9.05
CA GLN A 442 -6.07 -33.39 9.88
C GLN A 442 -6.27 -34.81 9.37
N LYS A 443 -5.88 -35.79 10.21
CA LYS A 443 -6.37 -37.15 10.04
C LYS A 443 -7.88 -37.01 9.86
N GLU A 444 -8.35 -37.18 8.64
CA GLU A 444 -9.76 -37.44 8.38
C GLU A 444 -10.14 -38.60 9.30
N VAL A 445 -10.68 -38.29 10.46
CA VAL A 445 -11.41 -39.26 11.25
C VAL A 445 -12.68 -39.48 10.47
N ILE A 446 -12.60 -40.48 9.58
CA ILE A 446 -13.78 -41.10 8.98
C ILE A 446 -14.62 -41.58 10.18
N ARG A 447 -15.73 -40.90 10.41
CA ARG A 447 -16.87 -41.39 11.17
C ARG A 447 -18.08 -41.38 10.28
#